data_800034ea168affc2d3777efbbd1e8630
#
_entry.id   800034ea168affc2d3777efbbd1e8630
#
_cell.length_a   1.000
_cell.length_b   1.000
_cell.length_c   1.000
_cell.angle_alpha   90.00
_cell.angle_beta   90.00
_cell.angle_gamma   90.00
#
_symmetry.space_group_name_H-M   'P 1'
#
loop_
_entity.id
_entity.type
_entity.pdbx_description
1 polymer ?
#
loop_
_entity_poly.entity_id
_entity_poly.type
_entity_poly.pdbx_seq_one_letter_code
_entity_poly.pdbx_strand_id
1 'polypeptide(L)'
;MLDNAKNGTLKIGGTTMDYIRFGTGERILVMLPGLGDGLRSMKGTALPMAFMYREFARDFTVYAFSRKNVLPEGYTTRDMARDQAEAMEQLGIQKADIFGVSMGGMIAQHFAIDYPEKVDKLILTVTSSRPNPILTQSIEEWVSCAKRDDHTALMDSNVRRIYSEGYYRKNKWMVPSMGKLTKPQSYDRFFVQAGACLTHDAYESLHQIQAPALVIGGEKDISLGGDASREIAAIIPGAELRMYEQWGHGL
;
A
#
# COMPACT_ATOMS: atom_id res chain seq x y z
N MET A 1 -8.42 -12.25 20.15
CA MET A 1 -8.29 -11.36 18.96
C MET A 1 -6.86 -10.79 18.83
N LEU A 2 -6.27 -10.18 19.88
CA LEU A 2 -4.87 -9.72 19.84
C LEU A 2 -3.87 -10.85 20.09
N ASP A 3 -4.26 -11.91 20.77
CA ASP A 3 -3.40 -13.02 21.21
C ASP A 3 -2.78 -13.83 20.06
N ASN A 4 -3.31 -13.71 18.85
CA ASN A 4 -2.78 -14.40 17.68
C ASN A 4 -2.03 -13.47 16.70
N ALA A 5 -1.81 -12.20 17.07
CA ALA A 5 -1.02 -11.27 16.27
C ALA A 5 0.45 -11.70 16.25
N LYS A 6 0.96 -12.00 15.06
CA LYS A 6 2.30 -12.56 14.86
C LYS A 6 3.05 -11.81 13.76
N ASN A 7 4.35 -11.66 13.96
CA ASN A 7 5.27 -11.25 12.90
C ASN A 7 5.87 -12.50 12.27
N GLY A 8 6.05 -12.50 10.97
CA GLY A 8 6.70 -13.55 10.23
C GLY A 8 7.65 -13.02 9.18
N THR A 9 8.50 -13.89 8.67
CA THR A 9 9.44 -13.59 7.60
C THR A 9 9.50 -14.78 6.65
N LEU A 10 9.39 -14.53 5.35
CA LEU A 10 9.49 -15.51 4.26
C LEU A 10 10.83 -15.35 3.54
N LYS A 11 11.30 -16.41 2.91
CA LYS A 11 12.43 -16.35 1.96
C LYS A 11 11.86 -16.26 0.55
N ILE A 12 12.10 -15.16 -0.14
CA ILE A 12 11.58 -14.90 -1.49
C ILE A 12 12.70 -14.38 -2.38
N GLY A 13 12.94 -15.06 -3.50
CA GLY A 13 13.87 -14.61 -4.53
C GLY A 13 15.29 -14.29 -4.02
N GLY A 14 15.84 -15.12 -3.13
CA GLY A 14 17.20 -14.96 -2.58
C GLY A 14 17.32 -13.93 -1.46
N THR A 15 16.23 -13.30 -1.03
CA THR A 15 16.17 -12.38 0.12
C THR A 15 15.03 -12.77 1.05
N THR A 16 14.60 -11.86 1.91
CA THR A 16 13.49 -12.08 2.84
C THR A 16 12.39 -11.05 2.62
N MET A 17 11.17 -11.41 3.00
CA MET A 17 10.00 -10.53 3.04
C MET A 17 9.30 -10.67 4.39
N ASP A 18 9.09 -9.55 5.07
CA ASP A 18 8.38 -9.54 6.35
C ASP A 18 6.88 -9.49 6.13
N TYR A 19 6.14 -10.10 7.03
CA TYR A 19 4.68 -10.01 7.07
C TYR A 19 4.18 -10.03 8.51
N ILE A 20 2.95 -9.62 8.69
CA ILE A 20 2.21 -9.82 9.93
C ILE A 20 0.93 -10.60 9.65
N ARG A 21 0.49 -11.32 10.68
CA ARG A 21 -0.80 -12.02 10.68
C ARG A 21 -1.56 -11.73 11.96
N PHE A 22 -2.87 -11.49 11.85
CA PHE A 22 -3.78 -11.34 13.00
C PHE A 22 -5.22 -11.69 12.60
N GLY A 23 -6.12 -11.75 13.59
CA GLY A 23 -7.52 -12.13 13.35
C GLY A 23 -7.73 -13.64 13.34
N THR A 24 -9.02 -14.05 13.42
CA THR A 24 -9.45 -15.45 13.62
C THR A 24 -10.56 -15.88 12.66
N GLY A 25 -10.99 -15.00 11.75
CA GLY A 25 -12.03 -15.32 10.78
C GLY A 25 -11.57 -16.35 9.76
N GLU A 26 -12.52 -17.04 9.16
CA GLU A 26 -12.26 -18.08 8.15
C GLU A 26 -11.83 -17.49 6.81
N ARG A 27 -12.33 -16.30 6.47
CA ARG A 27 -11.93 -15.60 5.24
C ARG A 27 -10.52 -15.02 5.39
N ILE A 28 -9.77 -15.03 4.31
CA ILE A 28 -8.43 -14.45 4.29
C ILE A 28 -8.48 -13.07 3.64
N LEU A 29 -7.87 -12.07 4.30
CA LEU A 29 -7.64 -10.73 3.77
C LEU A 29 -6.13 -10.50 3.66
N VAL A 30 -5.65 -10.24 2.45
CA VAL A 30 -4.26 -9.82 2.21
C VAL A 30 -4.23 -8.31 2.04
N MET A 31 -3.53 -7.62 2.93
CA MET A 31 -3.32 -6.18 2.90
C MET A 31 -1.96 -5.84 2.30
N LEU A 32 -1.96 -4.95 1.32
CA LEU A 32 -0.78 -4.42 0.66
C LEU A 32 -0.62 -2.93 1.02
N PRO A 33 0.34 -2.58 1.88
CA PRO A 33 0.53 -1.21 2.35
C PRO A 33 1.08 -0.27 1.26
N GLY A 34 0.96 1.03 1.49
CA GLY A 34 1.49 2.08 0.62
C GLY A 34 3.03 2.18 0.66
N LEU A 35 3.56 3.25 0.07
CA LEU A 35 5.01 3.50 -0.10
C LEU A 35 5.77 3.61 1.23
N GLY A 36 5.08 3.88 2.34
CA GLY A 36 5.69 3.90 3.69
C GLY A 36 6.41 2.60 4.07
N ASP A 37 6.04 1.46 3.47
CA ASP A 37 6.75 0.19 3.62
C ASP A 37 8.21 0.27 3.12
N GLY A 38 8.50 1.14 2.17
CA GLY A 38 9.87 1.40 1.70
C GLY A 38 10.77 2.00 2.78
N LEU A 39 10.20 2.79 3.68
CA LEU A 39 10.91 3.37 4.82
C LEU A 39 11.03 2.38 5.98
N ARG A 40 9.98 1.61 6.24
CA ARG A 40 9.95 0.62 7.33
C ARG A 40 9.02 -0.54 6.98
N SER A 41 9.53 -1.77 7.04
CA SER A 41 8.71 -2.96 6.83
C SER A 41 7.67 -3.16 7.93
N MET A 42 6.70 -4.05 7.69
CA MET A 42 5.68 -4.40 8.68
C MET A 42 6.20 -5.13 9.91
N LYS A 43 7.50 -5.47 9.94
CA LYS A 43 8.12 -6.17 11.07
C LYS A 43 7.94 -5.42 12.39
N GLY A 44 7.42 -6.11 13.38
CA GLY A 44 7.18 -5.55 14.71
C GLY A 44 5.84 -4.82 14.86
N THR A 45 5.01 -4.74 13.80
CA THR A 45 3.75 -3.99 13.82
C THR A 45 2.52 -4.85 14.04
N ALA A 46 2.65 -6.15 14.29
CA ALA A 46 1.51 -7.06 14.38
C ALA A 46 0.45 -6.64 15.42
N LEU A 47 0.87 -6.28 16.63
CA LEU A 47 -0.05 -5.85 17.70
C LEU A 47 -0.73 -4.50 17.41
N PRO A 48 0.00 -3.41 17.06
CA PRO A 48 -0.65 -2.15 16.74
C PRO A 48 -1.57 -2.25 15.50
N MET A 49 -1.22 -3.03 14.50
CA MET A 49 -2.06 -3.27 13.33
C MET A 49 -3.32 -4.08 13.69
N ALA A 50 -3.19 -5.13 14.51
CA ALA A 50 -4.34 -5.89 14.99
C ALA A 50 -5.32 -5.02 15.79
N PHE A 51 -4.82 -4.04 16.54
CA PHE A 51 -5.66 -3.09 17.27
C PHE A 51 -6.32 -2.08 16.30
N MET A 52 -5.58 -1.53 15.36
CA MET A 52 -6.08 -0.56 14.38
C MET A 52 -7.16 -1.17 13.48
N TYR A 53 -6.93 -2.39 13.01
CA TYR A 53 -7.83 -3.11 12.10
C TYR A 53 -8.68 -4.19 12.79
N ARG A 54 -9.00 -4.00 14.08
CA ARG A 54 -9.73 -4.98 14.90
C ARG A 54 -11.11 -5.35 14.33
N GLU A 55 -11.75 -4.46 13.59
CA GLU A 55 -13.04 -4.73 12.95
C GLU A 55 -12.90 -5.81 11.87
N PHE A 56 -11.79 -5.80 11.11
CA PHE A 56 -11.49 -6.87 10.16
C PHE A 56 -11.05 -8.16 10.86
N ALA A 57 -10.36 -8.05 12.00
CA ALA A 57 -9.80 -9.21 12.71
C ALA A 57 -10.85 -10.19 13.25
N ARG A 58 -12.13 -9.77 13.31
CA ARG A 58 -13.24 -10.63 13.73
C ARG A 58 -13.67 -11.57 12.60
N ASP A 59 -13.77 -11.04 11.38
CA ASP A 59 -14.38 -11.74 10.25
C ASP A 59 -13.32 -12.33 9.29
N PHE A 60 -12.05 -11.91 9.44
CA PHE A 60 -10.94 -12.32 8.63
C PHE A 60 -9.74 -12.82 9.43
N THR A 61 -8.99 -13.73 8.83
CA THR A 61 -7.56 -13.88 9.12
C THR A 61 -6.83 -12.91 8.19
N VAL A 62 -6.22 -11.87 8.76
CA VAL A 62 -5.56 -10.79 8.03
C VAL A 62 -4.07 -11.09 7.91
N TYR A 63 -3.53 -10.99 6.70
CA TYR A 63 -2.11 -10.94 6.43
C TYR A 63 -1.78 -9.55 5.85
N ALA A 64 -0.76 -8.87 6.38
CA ALA A 64 -0.22 -7.68 5.74
C ALA A 64 1.21 -7.96 5.31
N PHE A 65 1.45 -7.91 4.00
CA PHE A 65 2.74 -8.23 3.39
C PHE A 65 3.54 -6.96 3.11
N SER A 66 4.80 -6.95 3.58
CA SER A 66 5.81 -5.98 3.11
C SER A 66 6.26 -6.31 1.69
N ARG A 67 7.14 -5.49 1.13
CA ARG A 67 7.97 -5.86 -0.02
C ARG A 67 9.23 -6.55 0.49
N LYS A 68 9.96 -7.20 -0.40
CA LYS A 68 11.26 -7.81 -0.09
C LYS A 68 12.19 -6.82 0.60
N ASN A 69 13.01 -7.32 1.51
CA ASN A 69 13.93 -6.50 2.27
C ASN A 69 15.08 -5.96 1.40
N VAL A 70 15.45 -6.67 0.34
CA VAL A 70 16.38 -6.20 -0.70
C VAL A 70 15.64 -6.22 -2.03
N LEU A 71 15.55 -5.07 -2.67
CA LEU A 71 14.92 -4.88 -3.98
C LEU A 71 16.01 -4.54 -5.01
N PRO A 72 16.06 -5.23 -6.15
CA PRO A 72 16.92 -4.84 -7.26
C PRO A 72 16.54 -3.46 -7.81
N GLU A 73 17.51 -2.76 -8.39
CA GLU A 73 17.23 -1.54 -9.17
C GLU A 73 16.25 -1.85 -10.31
N GLY A 74 15.34 -0.93 -10.59
CA GLY A 74 14.31 -1.09 -11.62
C GLY A 74 13.19 -2.09 -11.29
N TYR A 75 13.11 -2.57 -10.04
CA TYR A 75 12.06 -3.50 -9.62
C TYR A 75 10.68 -2.85 -9.67
N THR A 76 9.78 -3.43 -10.44
CA THR A 76 8.48 -2.85 -10.77
C THR A 76 7.37 -3.25 -9.77
N THR A 77 6.24 -2.56 -9.82
CA THR A 77 5.01 -2.95 -9.09
C THR A 77 4.50 -4.32 -9.53
N ARG A 78 4.73 -4.73 -10.79
CA ARG A 78 4.38 -6.07 -11.29
C ARG A 78 5.30 -7.16 -10.74
N ASP A 79 6.61 -6.88 -10.60
CA ASP A 79 7.52 -7.79 -9.91
C ASP A 79 7.15 -7.97 -8.44
N MET A 80 6.72 -6.87 -7.78
CA MET A 80 6.23 -6.94 -6.41
C MET A 80 4.93 -7.75 -6.29
N ALA A 81 4.05 -7.70 -7.29
CA ALA A 81 2.85 -8.54 -7.35
C ALA A 81 3.20 -10.03 -7.42
N ARG A 82 4.22 -10.40 -8.22
CA ARG A 82 4.75 -11.77 -8.27
C ARG A 82 5.26 -12.24 -6.90
N ASP A 83 5.98 -11.38 -6.17
CA ASP A 83 6.44 -11.70 -4.82
C ASP A 83 5.27 -11.96 -3.85
N GLN A 84 4.16 -11.23 -3.98
CA GLN A 84 2.97 -11.46 -3.15
C GLN A 84 2.33 -12.82 -3.48
N ALA A 85 2.29 -13.20 -4.76
CA ALA A 85 1.79 -14.52 -5.16
C ALA A 85 2.64 -15.65 -4.57
N GLU A 86 3.97 -15.52 -4.64
CA GLU A 86 4.91 -16.46 -4.03
C GLU A 86 4.72 -16.53 -2.50
N ALA A 87 4.51 -15.38 -1.85
CA ALA A 87 4.26 -15.34 -0.40
C ALA A 87 2.96 -16.07 -0.02
N MET A 88 1.90 -15.87 -0.78
CA MET A 88 0.65 -16.60 -0.57
C MET A 88 0.85 -18.11 -0.71
N GLU A 89 1.59 -18.56 -1.73
CA GLU A 89 1.90 -19.98 -1.95
C GLU A 89 2.67 -20.59 -0.78
N GLN A 90 3.72 -19.92 -0.30
CA GLN A 90 4.52 -20.39 0.85
C GLN A 90 3.70 -20.47 2.14
N LEU A 91 2.66 -19.66 2.29
CA LEU A 91 1.75 -19.66 3.44
C LEU A 91 0.53 -20.57 3.24
N GLY A 92 0.42 -21.28 2.10
CA GLY A 92 -0.72 -22.14 1.79
C GLY A 92 -2.01 -21.38 1.50
N ILE A 93 -1.93 -20.08 1.19
CA ILE A 93 -3.08 -19.24 0.87
C ILE A 93 -3.41 -19.40 -0.61
N GLN A 94 -4.46 -20.16 -0.89
CA GLN A 94 -4.89 -20.42 -2.28
C GLN A 94 -5.60 -19.22 -2.88
N LYS A 95 -6.47 -18.55 -2.10
CA LYS A 95 -7.30 -17.44 -2.54
C LYS A 95 -7.60 -16.50 -1.39
N ALA A 96 -7.72 -15.18 -1.65
CA ALA A 96 -7.96 -14.17 -0.62
C ALA A 96 -8.69 -12.95 -1.18
N ASP A 97 -9.33 -12.18 -0.28
CA ASP A 97 -9.65 -10.80 -0.57
C ASP A 97 -8.35 -9.98 -0.56
N ILE A 98 -8.12 -9.18 -1.60
CA ILE A 98 -6.90 -8.36 -1.74
C ILE A 98 -7.24 -6.90 -1.48
N PHE A 99 -6.59 -6.29 -0.50
CA PHE A 99 -6.79 -4.90 -0.11
C PHE A 99 -5.49 -4.11 -0.33
N GLY A 100 -5.46 -3.29 -1.36
CA GLY A 100 -4.31 -2.46 -1.70
C GLY A 100 -4.55 -0.98 -1.42
N VAL A 101 -3.62 -0.35 -0.69
CA VAL A 101 -3.66 1.09 -0.37
C VAL A 101 -2.53 1.81 -1.11
N SER A 102 -2.85 2.88 -1.86
CA SER A 102 -1.85 3.71 -2.53
C SER A 102 -0.95 2.85 -3.43
N MET A 103 0.37 2.85 -3.27
CA MET A 103 1.28 1.93 -3.97
C MET A 103 0.86 0.46 -3.83
N GLY A 104 0.32 0.06 -2.68
CA GLY A 104 -0.22 -1.30 -2.50
C GLY A 104 -1.37 -1.60 -3.45
N GLY A 105 -2.18 -0.58 -3.80
CA GLY A 105 -3.21 -0.68 -4.82
C GLY A 105 -2.63 -0.85 -6.24
N MET A 106 -1.51 -0.20 -6.56
CA MET A 106 -0.79 -0.40 -7.83
C MET A 106 -0.31 -1.86 -7.97
N ILE A 107 0.21 -2.42 -6.88
CA ILE A 107 0.62 -3.83 -6.83
C ILE A 107 -0.60 -4.76 -6.95
N ALA A 108 -1.69 -4.45 -6.24
CA ALA A 108 -2.93 -5.22 -6.27
C ALA A 108 -3.58 -5.27 -7.66
N GLN A 109 -3.45 -4.22 -8.47
CA GLN A 109 -3.90 -4.19 -9.86
C GLN A 109 -3.17 -5.24 -10.69
N HIS A 110 -1.83 -5.24 -10.71
CA HIS A 110 -1.06 -6.26 -11.40
C HIS A 110 -1.29 -7.67 -10.84
N PHE A 111 -1.46 -7.77 -9.51
CA PHE A 111 -1.78 -9.05 -8.88
C PHE A 111 -3.11 -9.62 -9.39
N ALA A 112 -4.15 -8.80 -9.47
CA ALA A 112 -5.46 -9.24 -9.95
C ALA A 112 -5.50 -9.54 -11.46
N ILE A 113 -4.64 -8.90 -12.24
CA ILE A 113 -4.47 -9.16 -13.67
C ILE A 113 -3.71 -10.49 -13.90
N ASP A 114 -2.59 -10.69 -13.20
CA ASP A 114 -1.67 -11.80 -13.45
C ASP A 114 -2.04 -13.10 -12.71
N TYR A 115 -2.80 -13.00 -11.60
CA TYR A 115 -3.19 -14.11 -10.72
C TYR A 115 -4.69 -14.07 -10.37
N PRO A 116 -5.61 -13.99 -11.36
CA PRO A 116 -7.04 -13.84 -11.10
C PRO A 116 -7.62 -14.97 -10.25
N GLU A 117 -7.06 -16.17 -10.33
CA GLU A 117 -7.48 -17.34 -9.54
C GLU A 117 -7.20 -17.19 -8.04
N LYS A 118 -6.27 -16.31 -7.65
CA LYS A 118 -5.90 -16.04 -6.25
C LYS A 118 -6.72 -14.92 -5.61
N VAL A 119 -7.60 -14.24 -6.37
CA VAL A 119 -8.37 -13.07 -5.90
C VAL A 119 -9.84 -13.39 -5.76
N ASP A 120 -10.36 -13.34 -4.53
CA ASP A 120 -11.80 -13.41 -4.27
C ASP A 120 -12.48 -12.07 -4.55
N LYS A 121 -12.02 -11.01 -3.90
CA LYS A 121 -12.45 -9.64 -4.08
C LYS A 121 -11.25 -8.71 -4.10
N LEU A 122 -11.35 -7.63 -4.84
CA LEU A 122 -10.31 -6.62 -4.95
C LEU A 122 -10.80 -5.31 -4.32
N ILE A 123 -10.06 -4.78 -3.36
CA ILE A 123 -10.30 -3.47 -2.76
C ILE A 123 -9.11 -2.57 -3.07
N LEU A 124 -9.35 -1.51 -3.84
CA LEU A 124 -8.35 -0.53 -4.24
C LEU A 124 -8.66 0.81 -3.58
N THR A 125 -7.78 1.26 -2.69
CA THR A 125 -8.00 2.47 -1.91
C THR A 125 -6.93 3.51 -2.21
N VAL A 126 -7.35 4.73 -2.58
CA VAL A 126 -6.49 5.90 -2.88
C VAL A 126 -5.26 5.52 -3.70
N THR A 127 -5.49 4.97 -4.88
CA THR A 127 -4.43 4.45 -5.77
C THR A 127 -4.59 5.00 -7.19
N SER A 128 -3.60 4.77 -8.05
CA SER A 128 -3.59 5.17 -9.45
C SER A 128 -3.28 3.98 -10.35
N SER A 129 -3.78 4.00 -11.58
CA SER A 129 -3.51 2.98 -12.61
C SER A 129 -2.24 3.27 -13.41
N ARG A 130 -1.80 4.52 -13.38
CA ARG A 130 -0.62 5.04 -14.09
C ARG A 130 -0.15 6.33 -13.43
N PRO A 131 1.08 6.83 -13.72
CA PRO A 131 1.53 8.12 -13.23
C PRO A 131 0.66 9.26 -13.75
N ASN A 132 0.45 10.24 -12.89
CA ASN A 132 -0.15 11.53 -13.25
C ASN A 132 0.68 12.67 -12.64
N PRO A 133 0.48 13.93 -13.02
CA PRO A 133 1.30 15.04 -12.53
C PRO A 133 1.32 15.19 -11.00
N ILE A 134 0.18 14.93 -10.32
CA ILE A 134 0.05 15.07 -8.86
C ILE A 134 0.87 13.98 -8.16
N LEU A 135 0.73 12.72 -8.58
CA LEU A 135 1.53 11.59 -8.08
C LEU A 135 3.01 11.83 -8.31
N THR A 136 3.39 12.22 -9.53
CA THR A 136 4.80 12.46 -9.90
C THR A 136 5.41 13.52 -9.00
N GLN A 137 4.75 14.67 -8.83
CA GLN A 137 5.20 15.73 -7.95
C GLN A 137 5.36 15.26 -6.50
N SER A 138 4.42 14.47 -6.01
CA SER A 138 4.45 13.94 -4.63
C SER A 138 5.66 13.03 -4.41
N ILE A 139 5.88 12.09 -5.32
CA ILE A 139 7.01 11.14 -5.25
C ILE A 139 8.35 11.86 -5.39
N GLU A 140 8.48 12.79 -6.34
CA GLU A 140 9.71 13.57 -6.55
C GLU A 140 10.07 14.42 -5.33
N GLU A 141 9.09 15.04 -4.68
CA GLU A 141 9.28 15.79 -3.43
C GLU A 141 9.82 14.88 -2.32
N TRP A 142 9.21 13.71 -2.11
CA TRP A 142 9.66 12.77 -1.08
C TRP A 142 11.05 12.19 -1.39
N VAL A 143 11.31 11.84 -2.63
CA VAL A 143 12.64 11.38 -3.08
C VAL A 143 13.69 12.48 -2.88
N SER A 144 13.36 13.73 -3.18
CA SER A 144 14.26 14.88 -2.94
C SER A 144 14.60 15.04 -1.45
N CYS A 145 13.61 14.93 -0.55
CA CYS A 145 13.85 14.96 0.89
C CYS A 145 14.75 13.79 1.35
N ALA A 146 14.48 12.57 0.87
CA ALA A 146 15.27 11.39 1.20
C ALA A 146 16.73 11.50 0.71
N LYS A 147 16.95 12.01 -0.51
CA LYS A 147 18.31 12.25 -1.06
C LYS A 147 19.11 13.25 -0.24
N ARG A 148 18.47 14.22 0.40
CA ARG A 148 19.13 15.18 1.31
C ARG A 148 19.26 14.63 2.74
N ASP A 149 18.83 13.39 2.98
CA ASP A 149 18.75 12.77 4.31
C ASP A 149 17.86 13.55 5.30
N ASP A 150 16.95 14.38 4.78
CA ASP A 150 16.00 15.17 5.56
C ASP A 150 14.69 14.42 5.78
N HIS A 151 14.74 13.44 6.69
CA HIS A 151 13.56 12.64 7.02
C HIS A 151 12.45 13.45 7.68
N THR A 152 12.80 14.53 8.38
CA THR A 152 11.79 15.40 9.00
C THR A 152 10.96 16.12 7.94
N ALA A 153 11.61 16.67 6.90
CA ALA A 153 10.90 17.30 5.79
C ALA A 153 10.07 16.26 4.99
N LEU A 154 10.59 15.03 4.80
CA LEU A 154 9.83 13.95 4.18
C LEU A 154 8.56 13.64 4.96
N MET A 155 8.66 13.50 6.28
CA MET A 155 7.50 13.23 7.15
C MET A 155 6.53 14.41 7.21
N ASP A 156 7.00 15.67 7.20
CA ASP A 156 6.13 16.83 7.15
C ASP A 156 5.31 16.87 5.86
N SER A 157 5.97 16.72 4.72
CA SER A 157 5.30 16.64 3.42
C SER A 157 4.30 15.47 3.35
N ASN A 158 4.68 14.30 3.86
CA ASN A 158 3.82 13.12 3.89
C ASN A 158 2.55 13.35 4.73
N VAL A 159 2.69 13.85 5.96
CA VAL A 159 1.55 14.15 6.85
C VAL A 159 0.63 15.21 6.24
N ARG A 160 1.20 16.24 5.62
CA ARG A 160 0.44 17.31 4.94
C ARG A 160 -0.37 16.79 3.76
N ARG A 161 0.17 15.85 2.99
CA ARG A 161 -0.50 15.29 1.81
C ARG A 161 -1.53 14.22 2.16
N ILE A 162 -1.29 13.46 3.21
CA ILE A 162 -2.18 12.37 3.63
C ILE A 162 -3.40 12.89 4.38
N TYR A 163 -3.20 13.81 5.32
CA TYR A 163 -4.26 14.24 6.23
C TYR A 163 -4.85 15.60 5.83
N SER A 164 -6.04 15.89 6.35
CA SER A 164 -6.68 17.20 6.15
C SER A 164 -5.83 18.34 6.74
N GLU A 165 -5.97 19.53 6.18
CA GLU A 165 -5.27 20.73 6.66
C GLU A 165 -5.54 21.01 8.16
N GLY A 166 -6.78 20.78 8.61
CA GLY A 166 -7.13 20.91 10.03
C GLY A 166 -6.40 19.91 10.92
N TYR A 167 -6.29 18.66 10.48
CA TYR A 167 -5.51 17.63 11.19
C TYR A 167 -4.02 17.99 11.21
N TYR A 168 -3.46 18.39 10.07
CA TYR A 168 -2.06 18.80 9.96
C TYR A 168 -1.73 19.96 10.92
N ARG A 169 -2.49 21.05 10.89
CA ARG A 169 -2.26 22.21 11.77
C ARG A 169 -2.28 21.82 13.24
N LYS A 170 -3.19 20.95 13.65
CA LYS A 170 -3.30 20.48 15.03
C LYS A 170 -2.13 19.60 15.46
N ASN A 171 -1.57 18.80 14.56
CA ASN A 171 -0.62 17.73 14.88
C ASN A 171 0.81 17.98 14.36
N LYS A 172 1.07 19.05 13.57
CA LYS A 172 2.40 19.32 12.97
C LYS A 172 3.53 19.43 14.00
N TRP A 173 3.23 19.77 15.25
CA TRP A 173 4.22 19.81 16.33
C TRP A 173 4.85 18.44 16.63
N MET A 174 4.19 17.34 16.25
CA MET A 174 4.71 15.97 16.41
C MET A 174 5.71 15.59 15.33
N VAL A 175 5.68 16.26 14.17
CA VAL A 175 6.48 15.89 12.99
C VAL A 175 7.99 15.80 13.29
N PRO A 176 8.62 16.74 14.01
CA PRO A 176 10.05 16.64 14.33
C PRO A 176 10.41 15.38 15.13
N SER A 177 9.55 15.01 16.08
CA SER A 177 9.75 13.78 16.88
C SER A 177 9.50 12.54 16.03
N MET A 178 8.46 12.52 15.22
CA MET A 178 8.20 11.44 14.27
C MET A 178 9.37 11.27 13.29
N GLY A 179 9.87 12.36 12.70
CA GLY A 179 11.01 12.33 11.81
C GLY A 179 12.26 11.71 12.43
N LYS A 180 12.53 11.98 13.70
CA LYS A 180 13.67 11.36 14.41
C LYS A 180 13.45 9.86 14.68
N LEU A 181 12.24 9.49 15.13
CA LEU A 181 11.92 8.12 15.56
C LEU A 181 11.71 7.15 14.41
N THR A 182 11.27 7.65 13.25
CA THR A 182 10.91 6.82 12.10
C THR A 182 11.96 6.82 10.99
N LYS A 183 13.07 7.57 11.16
CA LYS A 183 14.14 7.63 10.17
C LYS A 183 14.71 6.24 9.91
N PRO A 184 14.69 5.76 8.66
CA PRO A 184 15.23 4.46 8.29
C PRO A 184 16.78 4.49 8.36
N GLN A 185 17.39 3.32 8.44
CA GLN A 185 18.86 3.19 8.35
C GLN A 185 19.36 3.45 6.92
N SER A 186 18.57 3.13 5.91
CA SER A 186 18.82 3.40 4.49
C SER A 186 17.50 3.71 3.79
N TYR A 187 17.57 4.51 2.72
CA TYR A 187 16.46 4.78 1.82
C TYR A 187 16.46 3.89 0.55
N ASP A 188 17.33 2.90 0.44
CA ASP A 188 17.47 2.08 -0.78
C ASP A 188 16.15 1.43 -1.19
N ARG A 189 15.44 0.76 -0.24
CA ARG A 189 14.11 0.20 -0.51
C ARG A 189 13.09 1.26 -0.91
N PHE A 190 13.16 2.43 -0.28
CA PHE A 190 12.26 3.54 -0.59
C PHE A 190 12.50 4.07 -1.99
N PHE A 191 13.74 4.25 -2.42
CA PHE A 191 14.05 4.75 -3.77
C PHE A 191 13.57 3.79 -4.85
N VAL A 192 13.77 2.47 -4.67
CA VAL A 192 13.27 1.47 -5.63
C VAL A 192 11.74 1.49 -5.69
N GLN A 193 11.07 1.52 -4.55
CA GLN A 193 9.60 1.57 -4.50
C GLN A 193 9.04 2.88 -5.05
N ALA A 194 9.67 4.01 -4.77
CA ALA A 194 9.29 5.31 -5.34
C ALA A 194 9.44 5.32 -6.87
N GLY A 195 10.55 4.77 -7.39
CA GLY A 195 10.76 4.57 -8.82
C GLY A 195 9.68 3.68 -9.45
N ALA A 196 9.30 2.60 -8.77
CA ALA A 196 8.23 1.72 -9.22
C ALA A 196 6.86 2.42 -9.29
N CYS A 197 6.57 3.39 -8.40
CA CYS A 197 5.36 4.21 -8.51
C CYS A 197 5.37 5.10 -9.77
N LEU A 198 6.53 5.66 -10.13
CA LEU A 198 6.67 6.54 -11.29
C LEU A 198 6.64 5.78 -12.63
N THR A 199 6.87 4.48 -12.62
CA THR A 199 6.85 3.62 -13.81
C THR A 199 5.67 2.64 -13.83
N HIS A 200 4.79 2.72 -12.81
CA HIS A 200 3.60 1.88 -12.75
C HIS A 200 2.64 2.20 -13.90
N ASP A 201 2.26 1.18 -14.66
CA ASP A 201 1.23 1.29 -15.68
C ASP A 201 0.45 -0.04 -15.77
N ALA A 202 -0.78 -0.01 -15.29
CA ALA A 202 -1.75 -1.10 -15.42
C ALA A 202 -2.98 -0.66 -16.25
N TYR A 203 -3.01 0.61 -16.71
CA TYR A 203 -4.20 1.26 -17.26
C TYR A 203 -4.86 0.42 -18.35
N GLU A 204 -4.10 0.07 -19.40
CA GLU A 204 -4.64 -0.67 -20.54
C GLU A 204 -5.07 -2.11 -20.18
N SER A 205 -4.60 -2.65 -19.06
CA SER A 205 -4.88 -4.02 -18.62
C SER A 205 -5.97 -4.13 -17.55
N LEU A 206 -6.45 -3.02 -16.99
CA LEU A 206 -7.47 -3.02 -15.91
C LEU A 206 -8.77 -3.72 -16.33
N HIS A 207 -9.13 -3.67 -17.61
CA HIS A 207 -10.33 -4.35 -18.13
C HIS A 207 -10.26 -5.89 -18.03
N GLN A 208 -9.06 -6.46 -17.79
CA GLN A 208 -8.84 -7.91 -17.63
C GLN A 208 -9.12 -8.38 -16.19
N ILE A 209 -9.30 -7.47 -15.23
CA ILE A 209 -9.61 -7.82 -13.84
C ILE A 209 -11.00 -8.47 -13.79
N GLN A 210 -11.04 -9.72 -13.29
CA GLN A 210 -12.24 -10.55 -13.23
C GLN A 210 -12.91 -10.52 -11.84
N ALA A 211 -12.14 -10.24 -10.80
CA ALA A 211 -12.65 -10.23 -9.43
C ALA A 211 -13.61 -9.06 -9.19
N PRO A 212 -14.68 -9.24 -8.41
CA PRO A 212 -15.50 -8.13 -7.93
C PRO A 212 -14.61 -7.08 -7.27
N ALA A 213 -14.68 -5.83 -7.77
CA ALA A 213 -13.78 -4.76 -7.34
C ALA A 213 -14.53 -3.63 -6.63
N LEU A 214 -13.98 -3.15 -5.53
CA LEU A 214 -14.38 -1.93 -4.85
C LEU A 214 -13.24 -0.91 -4.93
N VAL A 215 -13.50 0.22 -5.53
CA VAL A 215 -12.55 1.35 -5.61
C VAL A 215 -12.98 2.44 -4.64
N ILE A 216 -12.07 2.85 -3.76
CA ILE A 216 -12.33 3.86 -2.73
C ILE A 216 -11.37 5.03 -2.95
N GLY A 217 -11.91 6.25 -3.04
CA GLY A 217 -11.13 7.46 -3.22
C GLY A 217 -11.57 8.62 -2.35
N GLY A 218 -10.68 9.58 -2.15
CA GLY A 218 -10.95 10.86 -1.51
C GLY A 218 -10.96 11.99 -2.54
N GLU A 219 -12.00 12.83 -2.54
CA GLU A 219 -12.10 13.97 -3.48
C GLU A 219 -10.96 14.98 -3.28
N LYS A 220 -10.46 15.09 -2.03
CA LYS A 220 -9.38 16.02 -1.66
C LYS A 220 -8.01 15.37 -1.64
N ASP A 221 -7.81 14.27 -2.39
CA ASP A 221 -6.51 13.61 -2.45
C ASP A 221 -5.51 14.48 -3.24
N ILE A 222 -4.56 15.06 -2.52
CA ILE A 222 -3.45 15.86 -3.08
C ILE A 222 -2.16 15.05 -3.25
N SER A 223 -2.19 13.75 -2.97
CA SER A 223 -1.07 12.84 -3.17
C SER A 223 -1.10 12.17 -4.54
N LEU A 224 -2.30 11.75 -4.99
CA LEU A 224 -2.51 11.03 -6.23
C LEU A 224 -3.56 11.67 -7.15
N GLY A 225 -4.38 12.58 -6.61
CA GLY A 225 -5.55 13.15 -7.29
C GLY A 225 -6.80 12.26 -7.14
N GLY A 226 -7.94 12.87 -6.78
CA GLY A 226 -9.21 12.15 -6.61
C GLY A 226 -9.70 11.46 -7.90
N ASP A 227 -9.39 12.02 -9.07
CA ASP A 227 -9.79 11.47 -10.37
C ASP A 227 -9.12 10.11 -10.68
N ALA A 228 -7.97 9.79 -10.08
CA ALA A 228 -7.30 8.51 -10.27
C ALA A 228 -8.20 7.31 -9.87
N SER A 229 -8.94 7.43 -8.77
CA SER A 229 -9.90 6.39 -8.35
C SER A 229 -11.09 6.27 -9.30
N ARG A 230 -11.56 7.38 -9.86
CA ARG A 230 -12.65 7.40 -10.87
C ARG A 230 -12.20 6.73 -12.16
N GLU A 231 -10.97 7.01 -12.60
CA GLU A 231 -10.37 6.41 -13.80
C GLU A 231 -10.32 4.88 -13.66
N ILE A 232 -9.84 4.37 -12.54
CA ILE A 232 -9.76 2.92 -12.28
C ILE A 232 -11.15 2.28 -12.31
N ALA A 233 -12.11 2.86 -11.59
CA ALA A 233 -13.44 2.29 -11.50
C ALA A 233 -14.20 2.31 -12.84
N ALA A 234 -13.90 3.26 -13.73
CA ALA A 234 -14.49 3.33 -15.04
C ALA A 234 -14.02 2.22 -16.00
N ILE A 235 -12.84 1.63 -15.75
CA ILE A 235 -12.23 0.64 -16.65
C ILE A 235 -12.44 -0.79 -16.15
N ILE A 236 -12.39 -1.02 -14.83
CA ILE A 236 -12.60 -2.37 -14.29
C ILE A 236 -14.07 -2.77 -14.45
N PRO A 237 -14.36 -3.91 -15.12
CA PRO A 237 -15.75 -4.34 -15.36
C PRO A 237 -16.51 -4.54 -14.06
N GLY A 238 -17.65 -3.85 -13.91
CA GLY A 238 -18.53 -4.00 -12.74
C GLY A 238 -17.96 -3.48 -11.42
N ALA A 239 -16.91 -2.67 -11.45
CA ALA A 239 -16.35 -2.08 -10.23
C ALA A 239 -17.34 -1.14 -9.54
N GLU A 240 -17.44 -1.26 -8.22
CA GLU A 240 -18.10 -0.27 -7.39
C GLU A 240 -17.15 0.87 -7.06
N LEU A 241 -17.62 2.12 -7.15
CA LEU A 241 -16.87 3.31 -6.76
C LEU A 241 -17.47 3.95 -5.49
N ARG A 242 -16.62 4.24 -4.52
CA ARG A 242 -16.96 5.01 -3.32
C ARG A 242 -16.01 6.19 -3.19
N MET A 243 -16.55 7.39 -3.42
CA MET A 243 -15.81 8.65 -3.25
C MET A 243 -16.24 9.35 -1.96
N TYR A 244 -15.27 9.79 -1.17
CA TYR A 244 -15.48 10.51 0.07
C TYR A 244 -15.12 11.99 -0.11
N GLU A 245 -16.13 12.86 -0.15
CA GLU A 245 -16.01 14.30 -0.48
C GLU A 245 -15.12 15.08 0.50
N GLN A 246 -15.13 14.69 1.78
CA GLN A 246 -14.41 15.43 2.85
C GLN A 246 -12.99 14.93 3.07
N TRP A 247 -12.61 13.81 2.45
CA TRP A 247 -11.36 13.10 2.72
C TRP A 247 -10.36 13.23 1.56
N GLY A 248 -9.07 13.17 1.91
CA GLY A 248 -7.96 13.11 0.98
C GLY A 248 -7.38 11.71 0.87
N HIS A 249 -6.05 11.62 0.90
CA HIS A 249 -5.32 10.35 0.82
C HIS A 249 -5.43 9.50 2.10
N GLY A 250 -5.63 10.11 3.27
CA GLY A 250 -5.88 9.42 4.53
C GLY A 250 -7.39 9.25 4.76
N LEU A 251 -7.93 8.15 4.32
CA LEU A 251 -9.33 7.73 4.50
C LEU A 251 -9.51 6.99 5.82
#